data_0f116f7a77e829f3270b913a34740710
#
_entry.id   0f116f7a77e829f3270b913a34740710
#
_cell.length_a   1.000
_cell.length_b   1.000
_cell.length_c   1.000
_cell.angle_alpha   90.00
_cell.angle_beta   90.00
_cell.angle_gamma   90.00
#
_symmetry.space_group_name_H-M   'P 1'
#
loop_
_entity.id
_entity.type
_entity.pdbx_description
1 polymer ?
#
loop_
_entity_poly.entity_id
_entity_poly.type
_entity_poly.pdbx_seq_one_letter_code
_entity_poly.pdbx_strand_id
1 'polypeptide(L)'
;NEVVQCFNAFVFPSLFEGLSVTVVENQAASNLCFISKEIPQECVISDKVIPISLKESPKVWAETVFEHTESYKKVNMKNQIVEAKFDIKNNAKWLQEFYINEYNEYK
;
A
#
# COMPACT_ATOMS: atom_id res chain seq x y z
N ASN A 1 5.72 -10.69 -5.79
CA ASN A 1 4.87 -11.86 -5.63
C ASN A 1 3.91 -11.96 -6.83
N GLU A 2 4.02 -13.02 -7.63
CA GLU A 2 3.22 -13.22 -8.85
C GLU A 2 1.72 -13.39 -8.53
N VAL A 3 1.40 -14.03 -7.42
CA VAL A 3 0.00 -14.25 -7.00
C VAL A 3 -0.73 -12.92 -6.75
N VAL A 4 -0.09 -11.96 -6.11
CA VAL A 4 -0.70 -10.64 -5.83
C VAL A 4 -1.01 -9.89 -7.13
N GLN A 5 -0.24 -10.12 -8.18
CA GLN A 5 -0.45 -9.48 -9.48
C GLN A 5 -1.67 -10.04 -10.25
N CYS A 6 -2.17 -11.20 -9.87
CA CYS A 6 -3.35 -11.80 -10.48
C CYS A 6 -4.68 -11.18 -10.03
N PHE A 7 -4.68 -10.40 -8.95
CA PHE A 7 -5.90 -9.78 -8.40
C PHE A 7 -6.08 -8.35 -8.94
N ASN A 8 -7.31 -7.88 -8.95
CA ASN A 8 -7.67 -6.47 -9.23
C ASN A 8 -8.10 -5.72 -7.96
N ALA A 9 -8.56 -6.45 -6.96
CA ALA A 9 -9.02 -5.92 -5.69
C ALA A 9 -8.41 -6.68 -4.51
N PHE A 10 -8.11 -5.94 -3.46
CA PHE A 10 -7.68 -6.44 -2.17
C PHE A 10 -8.59 -5.85 -1.08
N VAL A 11 -9.29 -6.71 -0.35
CA VAL A 11 -10.24 -6.30 0.70
C VAL A 11 -9.63 -6.60 2.06
N PHE A 12 -9.46 -5.56 2.88
CA PHE A 12 -8.72 -5.64 4.14
C PHE A 12 -9.46 -4.94 5.29
N PRO A 13 -10.51 -5.58 5.84
CA PRO A 13 -11.31 -5.03 6.93
C PRO A 13 -10.65 -5.28 8.30
N SER A 14 -9.42 -4.79 8.48
CA SER A 14 -8.68 -4.98 9.73
C SER A 14 -9.13 -3.98 10.80
N LEU A 15 -9.21 -4.45 12.05
CA LEU A 15 -9.51 -3.61 13.21
C LEU A 15 -8.30 -2.83 13.69
N PHE A 16 -7.12 -3.42 13.58
CA PHE A 16 -5.88 -2.82 14.06
C PHE A 16 -4.68 -3.35 13.26
N GLU A 17 -3.82 -2.43 12.86
CA GLU A 17 -2.55 -2.74 12.17
C GLU A 17 -1.46 -1.77 12.62
N GLY A 18 -0.20 -2.22 12.55
CA GLY A 18 0.95 -1.34 12.42
C GLY A 18 1.09 -0.84 10.98
N LEU A 19 2.29 -0.63 10.48
CA LEU A 19 2.49 -0.38 9.05
C LEU A 19 2.12 -1.64 8.25
N SER A 20 1.01 -1.58 7.52
CA SER A 20 0.55 -2.72 6.73
C SER A 20 1.33 -2.85 5.42
N VAL A 21 2.40 -3.64 5.44
CA VAL A 21 3.20 -3.95 4.24
C VAL A 21 2.34 -4.64 3.16
N THR A 22 1.38 -5.45 3.57
CA THR A 22 0.45 -6.12 2.63
C THR A 22 -0.37 -5.11 1.81
N VAL A 23 -0.83 -4.01 2.42
CA VAL A 23 -1.52 -2.93 1.71
C VAL A 23 -0.57 -2.23 0.75
N VAL A 24 0.67 -1.98 1.14
CA VAL A 24 1.70 -1.39 0.26
C VAL A 24 2.00 -2.30 -0.93
N GLU A 25 2.20 -3.60 -0.71
CA GLU A 25 2.44 -4.58 -1.78
C GLU A 25 1.29 -4.68 -2.78
N ASN A 26 0.04 -4.60 -2.31
CA ASN A 26 -1.12 -4.61 -3.18
C ASN A 26 -1.21 -3.33 -4.02
N GLN A 27 -0.90 -2.16 -3.46
CA GLN A 27 -0.80 -0.93 -4.23
C GLN A 27 0.33 -0.99 -5.28
N ALA A 28 1.49 -1.59 -4.91
CA ALA A 28 2.59 -1.80 -5.85
C ALA A 28 2.21 -2.72 -7.04
N ALA A 29 1.33 -3.69 -6.80
CA ALA A 29 0.76 -4.54 -7.84
C ALA A 29 -0.40 -3.87 -8.61
N SER A 30 -0.68 -2.59 -8.34
CA SER A 30 -1.81 -1.84 -8.89
C SER A 30 -3.17 -2.47 -8.60
N ASN A 31 -3.33 -3.10 -7.43
CA ASN A 31 -4.63 -3.55 -6.95
C ASN A 31 -5.37 -2.39 -6.28
N LEU A 32 -6.69 -2.32 -6.47
CA LEU A 32 -7.53 -1.46 -5.64
C LEU A 32 -7.59 -2.06 -4.23
N CYS A 33 -7.27 -1.25 -3.22
CA CYS A 33 -7.20 -1.68 -1.83
C CYS A 33 -8.38 -1.08 -1.05
N PHE A 34 -9.34 -1.91 -0.68
CA PHE A 34 -10.48 -1.55 0.15
C PHE A 34 -10.14 -1.87 1.61
N ILE A 35 -9.80 -0.86 2.38
CA ILE A 35 -9.29 -1.00 3.74
C ILE A 35 -10.21 -0.35 4.76
N SER A 36 -10.15 -0.82 6.01
CA SER A 36 -10.85 -0.13 7.09
C SER A 36 -10.23 1.25 7.36
N LYS A 37 -11.04 2.22 7.76
CA LYS A 37 -10.58 3.58 8.13
C LYS A 37 -9.68 3.60 9.36
N GLU A 38 -9.68 2.53 10.13
CA GLU A 38 -8.92 2.35 11.36
C GLU A 38 -7.44 2.00 11.12
N ILE A 39 -7.07 1.67 9.88
CA ILE A 39 -5.68 1.39 9.50
C ILE A 39 -4.86 2.68 9.43
N PRO A 40 -3.60 2.68 9.93
CA PRO A 40 -2.69 3.82 9.80
C PRO A 40 -2.51 4.30 8.37
N GLN A 41 -2.53 5.61 8.17
CA GLN A 41 -2.47 6.22 6.84
C GLN A 41 -1.08 6.13 6.18
N GLU A 42 -0.05 5.79 6.94
CA GLU A 42 1.32 5.63 6.45
C GLU A 42 1.45 4.52 5.38
N CYS A 43 0.51 3.57 5.35
CA CYS A 43 0.46 2.55 4.30
C CYS A 43 -0.23 3.02 3.01
N VAL A 44 -0.86 4.22 3.01
CA VAL A 44 -1.54 4.79 1.84
C VAL A 44 -0.52 5.58 1.01
N ILE A 45 -0.05 4.97 -0.08
CA ILE A 45 1.00 5.55 -0.94
C ILE A 45 0.50 5.93 -2.33
N SER A 46 -0.79 5.75 -2.59
CA SER A 46 -1.39 6.02 -3.90
C SER A 46 -2.90 6.28 -3.79
N ASP A 47 -3.49 6.64 -4.91
CA ASP A 47 -4.94 6.78 -5.10
C ASP A 47 -5.69 5.44 -5.23
N LYS A 48 -4.99 4.31 -5.07
CA LYS A 48 -5.58 2.97 -5.17
C LYS A 48 -6.22 2.49 -3.87
N VAL A 49 -6.17 3.27 -2.83
CA VAL A 49 -6.73 2.92 -1.51
C VAL A 49 -8.09 3.58 -1.33
N ILE A 50 -9.08 2.77 -1.04
CA ILE A 50 -10.46 3.17 -0.75
C ILE A 50 -10.77 2.80 0.71
N PRO A 51 -10.80 3.78 1.63
CA PRO A 51 -11.09 3.52 3.03
C PRO A 51 -12.59 3.40 3.26
N ILE A 52 -13.01 2.32 3.93
CA ILE A 52 -14.42 2.05 4.29
C ILE A 52 -14.51 1.87 5.81
N SER A 53 -15.54 2.41 6.44
CA SER A 53 -15.76 2.23 7.88
C SER A 53 -16.16 0.79 8.20
N LEU A 54 -15.62 0.24 9.28
CA LEU A 54 -16.03 -1.07 9.80
C LEU A 54 -17.47 -1.06 10.37
N LYS A 55 -18.06 0.12 10.56
CA LYS A 55 -19.46 0.26 10.94
C LYS A 55 -20.43 0.03 9.78
N GLU A 56 -19.92 0.09 8.54
CA GLU A 56 -20.72 -0.20 7.36
C GLU A 56 -21.02 -1.71 7.26
N SER A 57 -22.18 -2.02 6.66
CA SER A 57 -22.56 -3.41 6.47
C SER A 57 -21.67 -4.12 5.43
N PRO A 58 -21.56 -5.46 5.49
CA PRO A 58 -20.86 -6.21 4.43
C PRO A 58 -21.40 -5.96 3.02
N LYS A 59 -22.69 -5.61 2.92
CA LYS A 59 -23.33 -5.25 1.64
C LYS A 59 -22.70 -3.96 1.08
N VAL A 60 -22.55 -2.92 1.89
CA VAL A 60 -21.92 -1.65 1.48
C VAL A 60 -20.47 -1.89 1.03
N TRP A 61 -19.72 -2.72 1.74
CA TRP A 61 -18.39 -3.12 1.33
C TRP A 61 -18.38 -3.79 -0.04
N ALA A 62 -19.26 -4.76 -0.27
CA ALA A 62 -19.36 -5.48 -1.53
C ALA A 62 -19.76 -4.57 -2.70
N GLU A 63 -20.74 -3.69 -2.51
CA GLU A 63 -21.18 -2.71 -3.51
C GLU A 63 -20.05 -1.76 -3.87
N THR A 64 -19.33 -1.22 -2.88
CA THR A 64 -18.18 -0.34 -3.11
C THR A 64 -17.07 -1.03 -3.91
N VAL A 65 -16.76 -2.29 -3.57
CA VAL A 65 -15.76 -3.08 -4.32
C VAL A 65 -16.20 -3.25 -5.78
N PHE A 66 -17.46 -3.62 -6.00
CA PHE A 66 -18.01 -3.86 -7.34
C PHE A 66 -17.95 -2.60 -8.21
N GLU A 67 -18.46 -1.48 -7.69
CA GLU A 67 -18.50 -0.19 -8.39
C GLU A 67 -17.11 0.28 -8.85
N HIS A 68 -16.09 0.11 -8.00
CA HIS A 68 -14.74 0.55 -8.32
C HIS A 68 -13.98 -0.41 -9.23
N THR A 69 -14.32 -1.70 -9.21
CA THR A 69 -13.60 -2.71 -9.98
C THR A 69 -14.17 -2.96 -11.38
N GLU A 70 -15.42 -2.61 -11.65
CA GLU A 70 -16.13 -2.92 -12.91
C GLU A 70 -15.37 -2.43 -14.15
N SER A 71 -14.79 -1.24 -14.12
CA SER A 71 -14.05 -0.64 -15.24
C SER A 71 -12.56 -0.45 -14.95
N TYR A 72 -12.07 -0.97 -13.83
CA TYR A 72 -10.71 -0.74 -13.38
C TYR A 72 -9.68 -1.42 -14.29
N LYS A 73 -8.64 -0.69 -14.64
CA LYS A 73 -7.46 -1.19 -15.36
C LYS A 73 -6.20 -0.89 -14.56
N LYS A 74 -5.34 -1.88 -14.45
CA LYS A 74 -4.04 -1.73 -13.79
C LYS A 74 -3.14 -0.77 -14.54
N VAL A 75 -2.31 -0.06 -13.78
CA VAL A 75 -1.29 0.87 -14.28
C VAL A 75 0.07 0.53 -13.67
N ASN A 76 1.13 1.08 -14.25
CA ASN A 76 2.47 0.91 -13.67
C ASN A 76 2.63 1.83 -12.46
N MET A 77 2.91 1.23 -11.29
CA MET A 77 3.02 1.92 -10.00
C MET A 77 4.47 2.24 -9.59
N LYS A 78 5.46 1.95 -10.43
CA LYS A 78 6.88 2.07 -10.07
C LYS A 78 7.26 3.44 -9.52
N ASN A 79 6.83 4.51 -10.17
CA ASN A 79 7.18 5.86 -9.75
C ASN A 79 6.59 6.20 -8.37
N GLN A 80 5.32 5.88 -8.15
CA GLN A 80 4.65 6.12 -6.85
C GLN A 80 5.32 5.36 -5.71
N ILE A 81 5.76 4.12 -5.96
CA ILE A 81 6.47 3.31 -4.97
C ILE A 81 7.83 3.91 -4.61
N VAL A 82 8.57 4.39 -5.61
CA VAL A 82 9.87 5.05 -5.41
C VAL A 82 9.70 6.38 -4.65
N GLU A 83 8.74 7.21 -5.05
CA GLU A 83 8.44 8.49 -4.39
C GLU A 83 8.00 8.31 -2.94
N ALA A 84 7.22 7.27 -2.66
CA ALA A 84 6.79 6.90 -1.30
C ALA A 84 7.89 6.24 -0.45
N LYS A 85 9.11 6.08 -0.98
CA LYS A 85 10.28 5.49 -0.30
C LYS A 85 10.11 4.01 0.10
N PHE A 86 9.35 3.26 -0.70
CA PHE A 86 9.21 1.80 -0.52
C PHE A 86 10.05 0.99 -1.52
N ASP A 87 10.93 1.64 -2.29
CA ASP A 87 11.88 0.94 -3.16
C ASP A 87 13.11 0.48 -2.38
N ILE A 88 13.31 -0.83 -2.32
CA ILE A 88 14.38 -1.45 -1.51
C ILE A 88 15.78 -1.01 -1.94
N LYS A 89 16.02 -0.78 -3.23
CA LYS A 89 17.35 -0.39 -3.73
C LYS A 89 17.72 1.00 -3.25
N ASN A 90 16.79 1.96 -3.36
CA ASN A 90 16.98 3.32 -2.90
C ASN A 90 17.11 3.39 -1.38
N ASN A 91 16.28 2.63 -0.66
CA ASN A 91 16.33 2.57 0.80
C ASN A 91 17.64 1.94 1.30
N ALA A 92 18.11 0.86 0.68
CA ALA A 92 19.38 0.23 1.04
C ALA A 92 20.56 1.18 0.84
N LYS A 93 20.58 1.92 -0.27
CA LYS A 93 21.62 2.92 -0.56
C LYS A 93 21.60 4.06 0.47
N TRP A 94 20.41 4.61 0.75
CA TRP A 94 20.24 5.66 1.75
C TRP A 94 20.72 5.20 3.14
N LEU A 95 20.34 3.99 3.55
CA LEU A 95 20.73 3.44 4.84
C LEU A 95 22.24 3.21 4.94
N GLN A 96 22.85 2.74 3.86
CA GLN A 96 24.32 2.60 3.78
C GLN A 96 25.02 3.96 3.94
N GLU A 97 24.57 4.97 3.21
CA GLU A 97 25.12 6.33 3.29
C GLU A 97 24.95 6.93 4.69
N PHE A 98 23.77 6.72 5.30
CA PHE A 98 23.50 7.14 6.67
C PHE A 98 24.51 6.56 7.67
N TYR A 99 24.72 5.24 7.65
CA TYR A 99 25.68 4.61 8.57
C TYR A 99 27.13 5.03 8.32
N ILE A 100 27.52 5.26 7.08
CA ILE A 100 28.88 5.73 6.76
C ILE A 100 29.08 7.15 7.31
N ASN A 101 28.11 8.03 7.16
CA ASN A 101 28.18 9.41 7.64
C ASN A 101 28.24 9.45 9.17
N GLU A 102 27.34 8.74 9.85
CA GLU A 102 27.35 8.62 11.31
C GLU A 102 28.69 8.09 11.84
N TYR A 103 29.23 7.03 11.21
CA TYR A 103 30.53 6.49 11.60
C TYR A 103 31.66 7.52 11.46
N ASN A 104 31.66 8.34 10.42
CA ASN A 104 32.68 9.36 10.19
C ASN A 104 32.56 10.54 11.17
N GLU A 105 31.36 10.87 11.62
CA GLU A 105 31.12 11.92 12.62
C GLU A 105 31.62 11.53 14.02
N TYR A 106 31.60 10.22 14.35
CA TYR A 106 32.12 9.70 15.63
C TYR A 106 33.64 9.52 15.69
N LYS A 107 34.34 9.75 14.60
CA LYS A 107 35.80 9.72 14.55
C LYS A 107 36.44 11.07 14.85
#